data_ea6adf1fd3fb5ebba59092f88a4f24ed
#
_entry.id   ea6adf1fd3fb5ebba59092f88a4f24ed
#
_cell.length_a   1.000
_cell.length_b   1.000
_cell.length_c   1.000
_cell.angle_alpha   90.00
_cell.angle_beta   90.00
_cell.angle_gamma   90.00
#
_symmetry.space_group_name_H-M   'P 1'
#
loop_
_entity.id
_entity.type
_entity.pdbx_description
1 polymer ?
#
loop_
_entity_poly.entity_id
_entity_poly.type
_entity_poly.pdbx_seq_one_letter_code
_entity_poly.pdbx_strand_id
1 'polypeptide(L)'
;YVEVVSWVGDFNYETAFQESSLMVTDYSGVQFDFAYMKKPLVYFHPSQLPAHYEDGGFFYDTMGFGEICTESDQLVDLLCEYMENGCKMKPEYVARVEDFYEFDDHNNCERIYKEIYAYQQQVNKDKLK
;
A
#
# COMPACT_ATOMS: atom_id res chain seq x y z
N TYR A 1 -8.69 20.24 11.72
CA TYR A 1 -7.41 20.84 11.27
C TYR A 1 -6.98 20.12 9.99
N VAL A 2 -6.80 20.85 8.88
CA VAL A 2 -6.40 20.31 7.58
C VAL A 2 -5.12 21.02 7.17
N GLU A 3 -4.09 20.25 6.84
CA GLU A 3 -2.85 20.73 6.25
C GLU A 3 -2.77 20.28 4.80
N VAL A 4 -2.49 21.21 3.89
CA VAL A 4 -2.28 20.91 2.48
C VAL A 4 -0.79 20.92 2.21
N VAL A 5 -0.24 19.76 1.89
CA VAL A 5 1.18 19.58 1.59
C VAL A 5 1.37 19.42 0.08
N SER A 6 2.24 20.26 -0.51
CA SER A 6 2.62 20.14 -1.91
C SER A 6 3.71 19.09 -2.05
N TRP A 7 3.56 18.17 -3.00
CA TRP A 7 4.60 17.19 -3.34
C TRP A 7 5.83 17.82 -4.03
N VAL A 8 5.73 19.10 -4.41
CA VAL A 8 6.84 19.91 -4.93
C VAL A 8 7.47 20.66 -3.74
N GLY A 9 8.37 20.01 -3.01
CA GLY A 9 9.03 20.62 -1.84
C GLY A 9 9.54 19.55 -0.89
N ASP A 10 9.43 19.84 0.40
CA ASP A 10 9.97 18.97 1.47
C ASP A 10 9.03 17.81 1.86
N PHE A 11 8.07 17.42 1.00
CA PHE A 11 7.20 16.28 1.29
C PHE A 11 7.99 14.98 1.28
N ASN A 12 7.94 14.28 2.40
CA ASN A 12 8.61 13.00 2.59
C ASN A 12 7.57 11.90 2.87
N TYR A 13 7.42 10.95 1.94
CA TYR A 13 6.52 9.80 2.08
C TYR A 13 6.85 8.96 3.31
N GLU A 14 8.13 8.76 3.61
CA GLU A 14 8.54 7.96 4.78
C GLU A 14 8.00 8.56 6.07
N THR A 15 8.21 9.87 6.28
CA THR A 15 7.69 10.58 7.45
C THR A 15 6.16 10.56 7.48
N ALA A 16 5.51 10.85 6.34
CA ALA A 16 4.05 10.86 6.26
C ALA A 16 3.46 9.48 6.61
N PHE A 17 4.06 8.39 6.13
CA PHE A 17 3.59 7.03 6.43
C PHE A 17 3.85 6.63 7.88
N GLN A 18 4.98 7.03 8.47
CA GLN A 18 5.28 6.76 9.86
C GLN A 18 4.31 7.47 10.82
N GLU A 19 4.01 8.73 10.57
CA GLU A 19 3.17 9.57 11.42
C GLU A 19 1.67 9.36 11.20
N SER A 20 1.25 8.91 10.02
CA SER A 20 -0.17 8.66 9.72
C SER A 20 -0.65 7.38 10.37
N SER A 21 -1.86 7.42 10.92
CA SER A 21 -2.52 6.26 11.52
C SER A 21 -3.54 5.59 10.59
N LEU A 22 -3.99 6.31 9.56
CA LEU A 22 -4.98 5.88 8.58
C LEU A 22 -4.71 6.57 7.25
N MET A 23 -4.93 5.88 6.13
CA MET A 23 -4.81 6.43 4.79
C MET A 23 -6.17 6.41 4.08
N VAL A 24 -6.47 7.48 3.36
CA VAL A 24 -7.49 7.46 2.29
C VAL A 24 -6.76 7.57 0.97
N THR A 25 -7.03 6.66 0.06
CA THR A 25 -6.40 6.65 -1.26
C THR A 25 -7.41 6.27 -2.35
N ASP A 26 -7.01 6.44 -3.58
CA ASP A 26 -7.77 6.03 -4.77
C ASP A 26 -7.16 4.75 -5.38
N TYR A 27 -6.66 4.85 -6.61
CA TYR A 27 -5.98 3.79 -7.36
C TYR A 27 -4.44 3.86 -7.25
N SER A 28 -3.92 4.54 -6.25
CA SER A 28 -2.48 4.83 -6.12
C SER A 28 -1.66 3.64 -5.63
N GLY A 29 -0.46 3.46 -6.19
CA GLY A 29 0.49 2.42 -5.77
C GLY A 29 1.02 2.57 -4.34
N VAL A 30 0.90 3.75 -3.72
CA VAL A 30 1.32 4.00 -2.32
C VAL A 30 0.54 3.14 -1.30
N GLN A 31 -0.60 2.58 -1.69
CA GLN A 31 -1.37 1.64 -0.89
C GLN A 31 -0.55 0.44 -0.44
N PHE A 32 0.33 -0.06 -1.31
CA PHE A 32 1.14 -1.25 -1.01
C PHE A 32 2.11 -0.98 0.14
N ASP A 33 2.82 0.14 0.11
CA ASP A 33 3.75 0.49 1.19
C ASP A 33 3.02 0.70 2.52
N PHE A 34 1.87 1.37 2.50
CA PHE A 34 1.09 1.63 3.71
C PHE A 34 0.47 0.35 4.29
N ALA A 35 -0.07 -0.53 3.44
CA ALA A 35 -0.61 -1.83 3.84
C ALA A 35 0.46 -2.75 4.43
N TYR A 36 1.70 -2.73 3.89
CA TYR A 36 2.82 -3.48 4.45
C TYR A 36 3.10 -3.14 5.92
N MET A 37 2.83 -1.89 6.33
CA MET A 37 2.94 -1.45 7.73
C MET A 37 1.76 -1.93 8.60
N LYS A 38 0.80 -2.68 8.05
CA LYS A 38 -0.45 -3.14 8.70
C LYS A 38 -1.26 -1.99 9.30
N LYS A 39 -1.20 -0.82 8.65
CA LYS A 39 -2.02 0.34 8.98
C LYS A 39 -3.28 0.35 8.11
N PRO A 40 -4.45 0.73 8.68
CA PRO A 40 -5.70 0.72 7.92
C PRO A 40 -5.69 1.73 6.79
N LEU A 41 -6.34 1.37 5.69
CA LEU A 41 -6.60 2.28 4.59
C LEU A 41 -8.03 2.11 4.08
N VAL A 42 -8.56 3.17 3.47
CA VAL A 42 -9.87 3.20 2.84
C VAL A 42 -9.69 3.66 1.40
N TYR A 43 -10.29 2.93 0.46
CA TYR A 43 -10.33 3.33 -0.94
C TYR A 43 -11.53 4.23 -1.19
N PHE A 44 -11.28 5.41 -1.75
CA PHE A 44 -12.34 6.30 -2.21
C PHE A 44 -12.37 6.30 -3.74
N HIS A 45 -13.37 5.60 -4.30
CA HIS A 45 -13.57 5.44 -5.74
C HIS A 45 -14.89 6.11 -6.17
N PRO A 46 -14.98 7.44 -6.16
CA PRO A 46 -16.21 8.13 -6.58
C PRO A 46 -16.52 7.82 -8.05
N SER A 47 -17.78 7.62 -8.35
CA SER A 47 -18.26 7.21 -9.69
C SER A 47 -17.88 8.17 -10.84
N GLN A 48 -17.49 9.39 -10.52
CA GLN A 48 -17.05 10.40 -11.50
C GLN A 48 -15.58 10.23 -11.90
N LEU A 49 -14.79 9.46 -11.16
CA LEU A 49 -13.40 9.19 -11.52
C LEU A 49 -13.32 7.89 -12.31
N PRO A 50 -12.72 7.91 -13.51
CA PRO A 50 -12.50 6.68 -14.26
C PRO A 50 -11.53 5.77 -13.49
N ALA A 51 -11.79 4.47 -13.48
CA ALA A 51 -10.84 3.50 -12.99
C ALA A 51 -9.54 3.58 -13.81
N HIS A 52 -8.40 3.71 -13.12
CA HIS A 52 -7.10 3.80 -13.77
C HIS A 52 -6.51 2.42 -14.13
N TYR A 53 -7.08 1.36 -13.60
CA TYR A 53 -6.64 -0.01 -13.86
C TYR A 53 -7.64 -0.73 -14.75
N GLU A 54 -7.11 -1.35 -15.80
CA GLU A 54 -7.89 -2.28 -16.63
C GLU A 54 -8.20 -3.55 -15.83
N ASP A 55 -9.28 -4.23 -16.21
CA ASP A 55 -9.65 -5.52 -15.62
C ASP A 55 -8.47 -6.51 -15.67
N GLY A 56 -8.14 -7.10 -14.52
CA GLY A 56 -7.09 -8.10 -14.40
C GLY A 56 -5.75 -7.60 -13.79
N GLY A 57 -5.62 -6.30 -13.45
CA GLY A 57 -4.44 -5.77 -12.77
C GLY A 57 -4.47 -6.02 -11.26
N PHE A 58 -5.44 -5.45 -10.57
CA PHE A 58 -5.63 -5.57 -9.13
C PHE A 58 -7.12 -5.51 -8.79
N PHE A 59 -7.62 -6.52 -8.11
CA PHE A 59 -9.04 -6.63 -7.75
C PHE A 59 -9.26 -6.08 -6.33
N TYR A 60 -9.68 -4.83 -6.23
CA TYR A 60 -9.82 -4.12 -4.96
C TYR A 60 -10.79 -4.79 -3.98
N ASP A 61 -11.88 -5.37 -4.47
CA ASP A 61 -12.90 -6.07 -3.69
C ASP A 61 -12.37 -7.34 -3.00
N THR A 62 -11.47 -8.06 -3.65
CA THR A 62 -10.94 -9.34 -3.16
C THR A 62 -9.49 -9.26 -2.68
N MET A 63 -8.68 -8.37 -3.27
CA MET A 63 -7.26 -8.21 -2.96
C MET A 63 -6.97 -6.93 -2.15
N GLY A 64 -7.89 -5.97 -2.14
CA GLY A 64 -7.71 -4.69 -1.48
C GLY A 64 -7.52 -4.83 0.03
N PHE A 65 -6.73 -3.94 0.60
CA PHE A 65 -6.31 -3.94 2.00
C PHE A 65 -7.19 -3.06 2.90
N GLY A 66 -8.36 -2.65 2.40
CA GLY A 66 -9.31 -1.80 3.10
C GLY A 66 -10.65 -1.76 2.38
N GLU A 67 -11.61 -1.04 2.96
CA GLU A 67 -12.94 -0.85 2.42
C GLU A 67 -12.90 0.05 1.18
N ILE A 68 -13.83 -0.22 0.26
CA ILE A 68 -14.09 0.63 -0.91
C ILE A 68 -15.36 1.42 -0.63
N CYS A 69 -15.30 2.73 -0.78
CA CYS A 69 -16.46 3.59 -0.76
C CYS A 69 -16.51 4.50 -2.00
N THR A 70 -17.73 4.79 -2.44
CA THR A 70 -17.99 5.64 -3.61
C THR A 70 -18.64 6.97 -3.25
N GLU A 71 -19.19 7.05 -2.05
CA GLU A 71 -19.92 8.21 -1.54
C GLU A 71 -19.17 8.85 -0.37
N SER A 72 -19.16 10.19 -0.32
CA SER A 72 -18.43 10.94 0.71
C SER A 72 -18.94 10.66 2.13
N ASP A 73 -20.25 10.47 2.29
CA ASP A 73 -20.83 10.18 3.60
C ASP A 73 -20.36 8.83 4.14
N GLN A 74 -20.29 7.80 3.27
CA GLN A 74 -19.71 6.51 3.62
C GLN A 74 -18.24 6.62 4.05
N LEU A 75 -17.47 7.46 3.34
CA LEU A 75 -16.08 7.69 3.70
C LEU A 75 -15.97 8.28 5.10
N VAL A 76 -16.77 9.31 5.40
CA VAL A 76 -16.76 9.96 6.72
C VAL A 76 -17.13 8.96 7.82
N ASP A 77 -18.16 8.12 7.62
CA ASP A 77 -18.58 7.12 8.59
C ASP A 77 -17.45 6.10 8.86
N LEU A 78 -16.77 5.61 7.80
CA LEU A 78 -15.63 4.69 7.93
C LEU A 78 -14.46 5.34 8.67
N LEU A 79 -14.14 6.60 8.38
CA LEU A 79 -13.08 7.32 9.09
C LEU A 79 -13.39 7.46 10.59
N CYS A 80 -14.65 7.78 10.94
CA CYS A 80 -15.09 7.85 12.33
C CYS A 80 -14.96 6.48 13.02
N GLU A 81 -15.41 5.40 12.37
CA GLU A 81 -15.28 4.04 12.89
C GLU A 81 -13.81 3.67 13.17
N TYR A 82 -12.91 3.95 12.22
CA TYR A 82 -11.48 3.68 12.41
C TYR A 82 -10.87 4.52 13.55
N MET A 83 -11.23 5.79 13.65
CA MET A 83 -10.75 6.63 14.76
C MET A 83 -11.24 6.13 16.12
N GLU A 84 -12.48 5.67 16.23
CA GLU A 84 -13.06 5.12 17.45
C GLU A 84 -12.40 3.80 17.89
N ASN A 85 -11.97 2.96 16.93
CA ASN A 85 -11.27 1.72 17.23
C ASN A 85 -9.74 1.88 17.37
N GLY A 86 -9.24 3.12 17.42
CA GLY A 86 -7.82 3.45 17.54
C GLY A 86 -7.02 3.21 16.26
N CYS A 87 -7.63 3.36 15.09
CA CYS A 87 -7.04 3.18 13.77
C CYS A 87 -6.36 1.81 13.60
N LYS A 88 -7.04 0.75 14.02
CA LYS A 88 -6.55 -0.62 13.85
C LYS A 88 -7.10 -1.20 12.55
N MET A 89 -6.21 -1.79 11.75
CA MET A 89 -6.62 -2.53 10.56
C MET A 89 -7.52 -3.70 10.95
N LYS A 90 -8.62 -3.89 10.23
CA LYS A 90 -9.56 -5.01 10.47
C LYS A 90 -8.89 -6.35 10.17
N PRO A 91 -9.22 -7.42 10.91
CA PRO A 91 -8.55 -8.72 10.78
C PRO A 91 -8.56 -9.31 9.37
N GLU A 92 -9.62 -9.09 8.61
CA GLU A 92 -9.74 -9.53 7.22
C GLU A 92 -8.69 -8.88 6.31
N TYR A 93 -8.39 -7.60 6.51
CA TYR A 93 -7.37 -6.90 5.73
C TYR A 93 -5.96 -7.24 6.20
N VAL A 94 -5.77 -7.50 7.49
CA VAL A 94 -4.50 -8.05 8.00
C VAL A 94 -4.20 -9.39 7.32
N ALA A 95 -5.19 -10.27 7.22
CA ALA A 95 -5.03 -11.57 6.55
C ALA A 95 -4.68 -11.40 5.06
N ARG A 96 -5.30 -10.44 4.35
CA ARG A 96 -4.96 -10.14 2.94
C ARG A 96 -3.54 -9.60 2.80
N VAL A 97 -3.08 -8.77 3.73
CA VAL A 97 -1.68 -8.28 3.75
C VAL A 97 -0.72 -9.45 3.93
N GLU A 98 -1.01 -10.36 4.86
CA GLU A 98 -0.17 -11.54 5.15
C GLU A 98 -0.15 -12.54 3.98
N ASP A 99 -1.23 -12.65 3.22
CA ASP A 99 -1.28 -13.48 2.01
C ASP A 99 -0.55 -12.83 0.82
N PHE A 100 -0.57 -11.51 0.73
CA PHE A 100 0.04 -10.76 -0.37
C PHE A 100 1.55 -10.65 -0.26
N TYR A 101 2.09 -10.43 0.95
CA TYR A 101 3.51 -10.26 1.19
C TYR A 101 4.13 -11.54 1.73
N GLU A 102 4.97 -12.18 0.92
CA GLU A 102 5.65 -13.44 1.31
C GLU A 102 6.61 -13.26 2.50
N PHE A 103 7.17 -12.06 2.67
CA PHE A 103 8.16 -11.75 3.70
C PHE A 103 7.81 -10.50 4.50
N ASP A 104 7.87 -10.60 5.82
CA ASP A 104 7.65 -9.52 6.80
C ASP A 104 8.82 -9.45 7.80
N ASP A 105 10.08 -9.58 7.30
CA ASP A 105 11.27 -9.68 8.13
C ASP A 105 12.33 -8.62 7.85
N HIS A 106 12.03 -7.61 7.05
CA HIS A 106 12.89 -6.48 6.66
C HIS A 106 14.21 -6.87 5.96
N ASN A 107 14.33 -8.12 5.44
CA ASN A 107 15.54 -8.63 4.78
C ASN A 107 15.47 -8.62 3.24
N ASN A 108 14.53 -7.89 2.65
CA ASN A 108 14.33 -7.87 1.19
C ASN A 108 15.57 -7.36 0.44
N CYS A 109 16.25 -6.34 0.95
CA CYS A 109 17.48 -5.82 0.34
C CYS A 109 18.57 -6.89 0.25
N GLU A 110 18.73 -7.71 1.29
CA GLU A 110 19.70 -8.82 1.30
C GLU A 110 19.33 -9.90 0.30
N ARG A 111 18.04 -10.26 0.19
CA ARG A 111 17.55 -11.23 -0.81
C ARG A 111 17.83 -10.74 -2.22
N ILE A 112 17.44 -9.51 -2.54
CA ILE A 112 17.68 -8.91 -3.86
C ILE A 112 19.17 -8.88 -4.18
N TYR A 113 20.00 -8.47 -3.23
CA TYR A 113 21.46 -8.45 -3.42
C TYR A 113 22.01 -9.84 -3.73
N LYS A 114 21.60 -10.88 -3.00
CA LYS A 114 22.05 -12.26 -3.23
C LYS A 114 21.68 -12.75 -4.62
N GLU A 115 20.47 -12.48 -5.09
CA GLU A 115 20.02 -12.84 -6.43
C GLU A 115 20.82 -12.12 -7.54
N ILE A 116 20.99 -10.81 -7.39
CA ILE A 116 21.79 -10.03 -8.36
C ILE A 116 23.24 -10.53 -8.39
N TYR A 117 23.83 -10.80 -7.25
CA TYR A 117 25.20 -11.31 -7.15
C TYR A 117 25.34 -12.69 -7.79
N ALA A 118 24.43 -13.61 -7.53
CA ALA A 118 24.42 -14.94 -8.12
C ALA A 118 24.30 -14.87 -9.65
N TYR A 119 23.39 -14.05 -10.17
CA TYR A 119 23.23 -13.81 -11.60
C TYR A 119 24.51 -13.24 -12.24
N GLN A 120 25.14 -12.26 -11.60
CA GLN A 120 26.40 -11.67 -12.09
C GLN A 120 27.53 -12.71 -12.17
N GLN A 121 27.65 -13.60 -11.20
CA GLN A 121 28.64 -14.69 -11.22
C GLN A 121 28.38 -15.68 -12.38
N GLN A 122 27.12 -15.97 -12.67
CA GLN A 122 26.77 -16.84 -13.78
C GLN A 122 27.12 -16.21 -15.13
N VAL A 123 26.73 -14.95 -15.34
CA VAL A 123 27.06 -14.20 -16.58
C VAL A 123 28.56 -14.11 -16.82
N ASN A 124 29.35 -13.91 -15.77
CA ASN A 124 30.82 -13.84 -15.88
C ASN A 124 31.43 -15.20 -16.28
N LYS A 125 30.89 -16.31 -15.74
CA LYS A 125 31.34 -17.67 -16.15
C LYS A 125 31.01 -17.97 -17.59
N ASP A 126 29.87 -17.52 -18.09
CA ASP A 126 29.45 -17.77 -19.48
C ASP A 126 30.23 -16.93 -20.50
N LYS A 127 30.75 -15.76 -20.12
CA LYS A 127 31.65 -14.94 -20.94
C LYS A 127 33.07 -15.47 -21.04
N LEU A 128 33.47 -16.40 -20.19
CA LEU A 128 34.81 -17.00 -20.15
C LEU A 128 34.89 -18.35 -20.91
N LYS A 129 33.77 -18.79 -21.48
CA LYS A 129 33.65 -19.94 -22.39
C LYS A 129 33.67 -19.48 -23.84
#